data_9837a45e5167c24623616380c8efad04
#
_entry.id   9837a45e5167c24623616380c8efad04
#
_cell.length_a   1.000
_cell.length_b   1.000
_cell.length_c   1.000
_cell.angle_alpha   90.00
_cell.angle_beta   90.00
_cell.angle_gamma   90.00
#
_symmetry.space_group_name_H-M   'P 1'
#
loop_
_entity.id
_entity.type
_entity.pdbx_description
1 polymer ?
#
loop_
_entity_poly.entity_id
_entity_poly.type
_entity_poly.pdbx_seq_one_letter_code
_entity_poly.pdbx_strand_id
1 'polypeptide(L)'
;MTFLWTTIQVADLDRSLAFYHDLLGLPLQERFQGTGREIAMLGTTEGTKLELICGGNPPPVPPAPGLSLGLGPENMAQQLERLRQAGYSIPAPVSPNPSLRFYFIPGPDGYIVQLVEQLG
;
A
#
# COMPACT_ATOMS: atom_id res chain seq x y z
N MET A 1 -1.17 24.15 -2.54
CA MET A 1 -0.57 23.09 -1.68
C MET A 1 -0.84 21.74 -2.33
N THR A 2 0.17 20.88 -2.37
CA THR A 2 0.06 19.56 -3.00
C THR A 2 0.35 18.48 -1.96
N PHE A 3 -0.44 17.40 -1.96
CA PHE A 3 -0.17 16.25 -1.10
C PHE A 3 0.91 15.40 -1.77
N LEU A 4 2.13 15.42 -1.23
CA LEU A 4 3.28 14.79 -1.86
C LEU A 4 3.39 13.30 -1.58
N TRP A 5 3.30 12.90 -0.30
CA TRP A 5 3.38 11.49 0.05
C TRP A 5 2.84 11.22 1.46
N THR A 6 2.52 9.93 1.69
CA THR A 6 2.25 9.39 3.01
C THR A 6 3.43 8.50 3.38
N THR A 7 3.93 8.62 4.61
CA THR A 7 5.03 7.80 5.10
C THR A 7 4.51 6.73 6.05
N ILE A 8 4.92 5.48 5.81
CA ILE A 8 4.68 4.39 6.76
C ILE A 8 6.02 3.76 7.14
N GLN A 9 6.11 3.34 8.40
CA GLN A 9 7.29 2.63 8.90
C GLN A 9 7.06 1.13 8.76
N VAL A 10 8.06 0.44 8.18
CA VAL A 10 7.97 -0.99 7.92
C VAL A 10 9.14 -1.73 8.56
N ALA A 11 8.91 -2.98 8.94
CA ALA A 11 9.92 -3.78 9.61
C ALA A 11 10.98 -4.33 8.64
N ASP A 12 10.58 -4.58 7.38
CA ASP A 12 11.43 -5.20 6.37
C ASP A 12 11.08 -4.61 5.02
N LEU A 13 12.00 -3.86 4.44
CA LEU A 13 11.74 -3.14 3.19
C LEU A 13 11.53 -4.10 2.02
N ASP A 14 12.33 -5.18 1.93
CA ASP A 14 12.18 -6.16 0.85
C ASP A 14 10.81 -6.83 0.90
N ARG A 15 10.36 -7.21 2.08
CA ARG A 15 9.03 -7.80 2.27
C ARG A 15 7.92 -6.84 1.90
N SER A 16 8.06 -5.57 2.27
CA SER A 16 7.08 -4.54 1.95
C SER A 16 7.05 -4.24 0.46
N LEU A 17 8.19 -4.21 -0.20
CA LEU A 17 8.25 -4.02 -1.65
C LEU A 17 7.66 -5.21 -2.39
N ALA A 18 7.85 -6.43 -1.88
CA ALA A 18 7.20 -7.61 -2.49
C ALA A 18 5.67 -7.48 -2.46
N PHE A 19 5.12 -6.86 -1.44
CA PHE A 19 3.67 -6.63 -1.34
C PHE A 19 3.23 -5.42 -2.16
N TYR A 20 3.75 -4.23 -1.87
CA TYR A 20 3.25 -2.99 -2.46
C TYR A 20 3.67 -2.82 -3.92
N HIS A 21 4.88 -3.23 -4.28
CA HIS A 21 5.40 -3.09 -5.63
C HIS A 21 5.12 -4.33 -6.48
N ASP A 22 5.61 -5.51 -6.05
CA ASP A 22 5.51 -6.70 -6.88
C ASP A 22 4.07 -7.21 -6.98
N LEU A 23 3.37 -7.32 -5.86
CA LEU A 23 2.03 -7.89 -5.83
C LEU A 23 0.95 -6.87 -6.20
N LEU A 24 0.98 -5.68 -5.60
CA LEU A 24 -0.02 -4.64 -5.87
C LEU A 24 0.30 -3.77 -7.07
N GLY A 25 1.54 -3.79 -7.55
CA GLY A 25 1.91 -3.11 -8.79
C GLY A 25 2.17 -1.62 -8.67
N LEU A 26 2.38 -1.08 -7.48
CA LEU A 26 2.79 0.32 -7.36
C LEU A 26 4.19 0.51 -7.97
N PRO A 27 4.38 1.49 -8.87
CA PRO A 27 5.70 1.72 -9.45
C PRO A 27 6.73 2.10 -8.38
N LEU A 28 7.92 1.54 -8.48
CA LEU A 28 9.04 1.94 -7.62
C LEU A 28 9.76 3.13 -8.25
N GLN A 29 9.64 4.28 -7.63
CA GLN A 29 10.27 5.52 -8.10
C GLN A 29 11.73 5.56 -7.71
N GLU A 30 12.02 5.23 -6.46
CA GLU A 30 13.34 5.42 -5.90
C GLU A 30 13.51 4.54 -4.67
N ARG A 31 14.71 3.99 -4.51
CA ARG A 31 15.12 3.29 -3.30
C ARG A 31 16.52 3.79 -2.94
N PHE A 32 16.67 4.28 -1.72
CA PHE A 32 17.94 4.86 -1.29
C PHE A 32 18.14 4.69 0.20
N GLN A 33 19.40 4.92 0.63
CA GLN A 33 19.76 4.87 2.03
C GLN A 33 19.82 6.28 2.60
N GLY A 34 19.10 6.52 3.67
CA GLY A 34 19.26 7.70 4.50
C GLY A 34 20.18 7.37 5.68
N THR A 35 20.27 8.28 6.65
CA THR A 35 21.08 8.07 7.85
C THR A 35 20.45 6.98 8.72
N GLY A 36 21.04 5.77 8.70
CA GLY A 36 20.57 4.63 9.47
C GLY A 36 19.22 4.06 9.03
N ARG A 37 18.75 4.41 7.83
CA ARG A 37 17.44 3.99 7.33
C ARG A 37 17.52 3.65 5.87
N GLU A 38 16.65 2.72 5.43
CA GLU A 38 16.37 2.50 4.02
C GLU A 38 15.01 3.08 3.69
N ILE A 39 14.91 3.71 2.53
CA ILE A 39 13.70 4.40 2.09
C ILE A 39 13.35 3.95 0.68
N ALA A 40 12.05 3.72 0.43
CA ALA A 40 11.53 3.48 -0.90
C ALA A 40 10.33 4.39 -1.16
N MET A 41 10.29 4.98 -2.35
CA MET A 41 9.18 5.83 -2.79
C MET A 41 8.41 5.09 -3.87
N LEU A 42 7.13 4.88 -3.66
CA LEU A 42 6.25 4.16 -4.58
C LEU A 42 5.18 5.10 -5.13
N GLY A 43 4.86 4.94 -6.40
CA GLY A 43 3.84 5.73 -7.07
C GLY A 43 4.31 6.25 -8.41
N THR A 44 3.44 6.97 -9.11
CA THR A 44 3.79 7.58 -10.39
C THR A 44 4.50 8.91 -10.18
N THR A 45 5.24 9.36 -11.19
CA THR A 45 6.00 10.62 -11.13
C THR A 45 5.12 11.80 -10.78
N GLU A 46 3.91 11.84 -11.34
CA GLU A 46 2.98 12.97 -11.18
C GLU A 46 2.05 12.83 -9.97
N GLY A 47 1.95 11.63 -9.40
CA GLY A 47 0.97 11.35 -8.35
C GLY A 47 1.53 11.46 -6.95
N THR A 48 0.61 11.41 -5.98
CA THR A 48 0.96 11.26 -4.58
C THR A 48 1.62 9.91 -4.37
N LYS A 49 2.65 9.87 -3.52
CA LYS A 49 3.46 8.67 -3.34
C LYS A 49 3.26 8.05 -1.97
N LEU A 50 3.60 6.78 -1.89
CA LEU A 50 3.73 6.06 -0.63
C LEU A 50 5.22 5.93 -0.33
N GLU A 51 5.64 6.48 0.82
CA GLU A 51 7.02 6.36 1.28
C GLU A 51 7.11 5.25 2.32
N LEU A 52 7.99 4.29 2.08
CA LEU A 52 8.28 3.22 3.03
C LEU A 52 9.61 3.52 3.71
N ILE A 53 9.64 3.56 5.04
CA ILE A 53 10.87 3.77 5.82
C ILE A 53 11.12 2.55 6.68
N CYS A 54 12.31 1.95 6.54
CA CYS A 54 12.75 0.80 7.30
C CYS A 54 14.02 1.13 8.07
N GLY A 55 14.10 0.67 9.30
CA GLY A 55 15.27 0.90 10.15
C GLY A 55 15.11 2.13 11.01
N GLY A 56 16.22 2.52 11.65
CA GLY A 56 16.22 3.61 12.61
C GLY A 56 15.93 3.09 14.01
N ASN A 57 15.98 4.03 14.95
CA ASN A 57 15.77 3.77 16.37
C ASN A 57 14.91 4.91 16.91
N PRO A 58 13.75 4.66 17.45
CA PRO A 58 13.17 3.37 17.84
C PRO A 58 12.66 2.56 16.65
N PRO A 59 12.37 1.23 16.87
CA PRO A 59 11.78 0.39 15.83
C PRO A 59 10.42 0.92 15.38
N PRO A 60 9.89 0.41 14.23
CA PRO A 60 8.59 0.87 13.73
C PRO A 60 7.50 0.78 14.77
N VAL A 61 6.65 1.79 14.80
CA VAL A 61 5.48 1.80 15.68
C VAL A 61 4.33 1.02 15.03
N PRO A 62 3.40 0.48 15.82
CA PRO A 62 2.19 -0.12 15.26
C PRO A 62 1.40 0.90 14.43
N PRO A 63 0.65 0.45 13.40
CA PRO A 63 -0.17 1.36 12.61
C PRO A 63 -1.19 2.10 13.48
N ALA A 64 -1.40 3.37 13.19
CA ALA A 64 -2.39 4.16 13.89
C ALA A 64 -3.81 3.68 13.55
N PRO A 65 -4.72 3.58 14.51
CA PRO A 65 -6.12 3.30 14.22
C PRO A 65 -6.69 4.35 13.27
N GLY A 66 -7.48 3.92 12.30
CA GLY A 66 -8.09 4.83 11.36
C GLY A 66 -7.26 5.17 10.13
N LEU A 67 -6.01 4.68 10.06
CA LEU A 67 -5.20 4.85 8.84
C LEU A 67 -5.49 3.72 7.87
N SER A 68 -5.81 4.06 6.62
CA SER A 68 -5.89 3.09 5.53
C SER A 68 -5.30 3.71 4.27
N LEU A 69 -4.79 2.85 3.38
CA LEU A 69 -4.17 3.29 2.14
C LEU A 69 -5.09 2.92 0.98
N GLY A 70 -5.68 3.92 0.34
CA GLY A 70 -6.59 3.71 -0.79
C GLY A 70 -5.81 3.60 -2.09
N LEU A 71 -5.91 2.46 -2.77
CA LEU A 71 -5.24 2.18 -4.03
C LEU A 71 -6.27 1.77 -5.08
N GLY A 72 -6.09 2.23 -6.32
CA GLY A 72 -7.04 1.97 -7.40
C GLY A 72 -6.45 1.10 -8.50
N PRO A 73 -6.61 -0.23 -8.43
CA PRO A 73 -6.17 -1.10 -9.52
C PRO A 73 -6.91 -0.78 -10.81
N GLU A 74 -6.20 -0.89 -11.94
CA GLU A 74 -6.86 -0.72 -13.26
C GLU A 74 -7.83 -1.86 -13.56
N ASN A 75 -7.51 -3.07 -13.10
CA ASN A 75 -8.34 -4.25 -13.27
C ASN A 75 -8.51 -4.94 -11.93
N MET A 76 -9.63 -4.69 -11.27
CA MET A 76 -9.89 -5.20 -9.92
C MET A 76 -9.94 -6.74 -9.90
N ALA A 77 -10.61 -7.35 -10.86
CA ALA A 77 -10.74 -8.82 -10.90
C ALA A 77 -9.36 -9.50 -11.00
N GLN A 78 -8.50 -8.97 -11.85
CA GLN A 78 -7.14 -9.48 -12.00
C GLN A 78 -6.33 -9.28 -10.71
N GLN A 79 -6.44 -8.11 -10.09
CA GLN A 79 -5.72 -7.81 -8.86
C GLN A 79 -6.15 -8.74 -7.73
N LEU A 80 -7.45 -8.98 -7.58
CA LEU A 80 -7.96 -9.87 -6.55
C LEU A 80 -7.47 -11.31 -6.78
N GLU A 81 -7.43 -11.76 -8.04
CA GLU A 81 -6.92 -13.09 -8.36
C GLU A 81 -5.45 -13.23 -8.03
N ARG A 82 -4.64 -12.21 -8.32
CA ARG A 82 -3.22 -12.22 -7.94
C ARG A 82 -3.04 -12.35 -6.43
N LEU A 83 -3.87 -11.64 -5.66
CA LEU A 83 -3.84 -11.73 -4.20
C LEU A 83 -4.22 -13.14 -3.72
N ARG A 84 -5.28 -13.73 -4.30
CA ARG A 84 -5.67 -15.11 -3.94
C ARG A 84 -4.56 -16.11 -4.23
N GLN A 85 -3.91 -15.99 -5.39
CA GLN A 85 -2.78 -16.86 -5.74
C GLN A 85 -1.61 -16.71 -4.80
N ALA A 86 -1.45 -15.53 -4.20
CA ALA A 86 -0.40 -15.27 -3.22
C ALA A 86 -0.81 -15.70 -1.79
N GLY A 87 -2.01 -16.29 -1.63
CA GLY A 87 -2.45 -16.82 -0.35
C GLY A 87 -3.32 -15.87 0.48
N TYR A 88 -3.72 -14.74 -0.07
CA TYR A 88 -4.57 -13.80 0.65
C TYR A 88 -6.04 -14.22 0.54
N SER A 89 -6.76 -14.11 1.66
CA SER A 89 -8.21 -14.25 1.69
C SER A 89 -8.83 -12.88 1.40
N ILE A 90 -9.76 -12.84 0.45
CA ILE A 90 -10.40 -11.59 0.07
C ILE A 90 -11.73 -11.47 0.82
N PRO A 91 -11.88 -10.50 1.73
CA PRO A 91 -13.15 -10.30 2.42
C PRO A 91 -14.21 -9.77 1.47
N ALA A 92 -15.46 -9.88 1.88
CA ALA A 92 -16.56 -9.30 1.11
C ALA A 92 -16.36 -7.79 0.97
N PRO A 93 -16.66 -7.22 -0.21
CA PRO A 93 -16.48 -5.78 -0.42
C PRO A 93 -17.48 -4.95 0.37
N VAL A 94 -17.10 -3.70 0.64
CA VAL A 94 -17.94 -2.70 1.27
C VAL A 94 -18.24 -1.62 0.25
N SER A 95 -19.51 -1.25 0.11
CA SER A 95 -19.93 -0.18 -0.80
C SER A 95 -20.58 0.94 0.01
N PRO A 96 -19.88 2.08 0.21
CA PRO A 96 -20.47 3.20 0.94
C PRO A 96 -21.56 3.91 0.13
N ASN A 97 -21.55 3.74 -1.19
CA ASN A 97 -22.58 4.25 -2.10
C ASN A 97 -22.55 3.39 -3.37
N PRO A 98 -23.53 3.54 -4.29
CA PRO A 98 -23.60 2.70 -5.50
C PRO A 98 -22.43 2.87 -6.48
N SER A 99 -21.62 3.94 -6.33
CA SER A 99 -20.53 4.24 -7.27
C SER A 99 -19.18 3.74 -6.82
N LEU A 100 -19.07 3.24 -5.60
CA LEU A 100 -17.79 2.80 -5.03
C LEU A 100 -17.89 1.44 -4.37
N ARG A 101 -16.80 0.69 -4.46
CA ARG A 101 -16.67 -0.59 -3.78
C ARG A 101 -15.24 -0.74 -3.29
N PHE A 102 -15.08 -1.13 -2.02
CA PHE A 102 -13.77 -1.28 -1.38
C PHE A 102 -13.52 -2.72 -0.96
N TYR A 103 -12.29 -3.17 -1.16
CA TYR A 103 -11.80 -4.43 -0.58
C TYR A 103 -10.69 -4.09 0.40
N PHE A 104 -10.82 -4.55 1.65
CA PHE A 104 -9.83 -4.28 2.69
C PHE A 104 -8.86 -5.45 2.77
N ILE A 105 -7.56 -5.16 2.58
CA ILE A 105 -6.50 -6.16 2.58
C ILE A 105 -5.46 -5.74 3.62
N PRO A 106 -5.12 -6.62 4.60
CA PRO A 106 -4.04 -6.31 5.53
C PRO A 106 -2.70 -6.46 4.83
N GLY A 107 -1.90 -5.40 4.86
CA GLY A 107 -0.53 -5.44 4.35
C GLY A 107 0.45 -5.98 5.38
N PRO A 108 1.73 -6.10 5.03
CA PRO A 108 2.78 -6.36 5.98
C PRO A 108 2.76 -5.28 7.06
N ASP A 109 3.14 -5.59 8.28
CA ASP A 109 3.13 -4.67 9.42
C ASP A 109 1.74 -4.21 9.86
N GLY A 110 0.66 -4.76 9.26
CA GLY A 110 -0.71 -4.49 9.70
C GLY A 110 -1.36 -3.22 9.15
N TYR A 111 -0.72 -2.50 8.23
CA TYR A 111 -1.38 -1.36 7.58
C TYR A 111 -2.47 -1.85 6.65
N ILE A 112 -3.67 -1.27 6.78
CA ILE A 112 -4.82 -1.69 5.99
C ILE A 112 -4.79 -1.01 4.63
N VAL A 113 -4.89 -1.81 3.58
CA VAL A 113 -5.01 -1.33 2.20
C VAL A 113 -6.47 -1.42 1.79
N GLN A 114 -7.01 -0.33 1.22
CA GLN A 114 -8.30 -0.33 0.55
C GLN A 114 -8.05 -0.41 -0.94
N LEU A 115 -8.48 -1.51 -1.56
CA LEU A 115 -8.52 -1.57 -3.02
C LEU A 115 -9.84 -0.99 -3.47
N VAL A 116 -9.78 0.10 -4.21
CA VAL A 116 -10.94 0.91 -4.54
C VAL A 116 -11.34 0.69 -5.99
N GLU A 117 -12.62 0.35 -6.19
CA GLU A 117 -13.19 0.20 -7.51
C GLU A 117 -14.30 1.26 -7.70
N GLN A 118 -14.18 2.03 -8.77
CA GLN A 118 -15.19 3.00 -9.14
C GLN A 118 -16.15 2.34 -10.12
N LEU A 119 -17.43 2.33 -9.80
CA LEU A 119 -18.45 1.58 -10.52
C LEU A 119 -19.28 2.44 -11.49
N GLY A 120 -18.66 3.39 -12.09
CA GLY A 120 -19.29 4.20 -13.11
C GLY A 120 -19.96 5.43 -12.58
#